data_e7035544ea75574370d702174b88b8d5
#
_entry.id   e7035544ea75574370d702174b88b8d5
#
_cell.length_a   1.000
_cell.length_b   1.000
_cell.length_c   1.000
_cell.angle_alpha   90.00
_cell.angle_beta   90.00
_cell.angle_gamma   90.00
#
_symmetry.space_group_name_H-M   'P 1'
#
loop_
_entity.id
_entity.type
_entity.pdbx_description
1 polymer ?
#
loop_
_entity_poly.entity_id
_entity_poly.type
_entity_poly.pdbx_seq_one_letter_code
_entity_poly.pdbx_strand_id
1 'polypeptide(L)'
;MFNTHPLSITNVAGLNDALGAPVINGTCTTCHDAPNVGNHSRPVPLDIGTSHAGSYESDAHVLAALGQLTVPDLPVYQVTCTGGPLAGTVRYTSDPGRALISGKCADLGRIKGPILRGLAARAPYFHNGAAATLTEVVEFYNQRFQMGLTNQEKADLVAFLKSL
;
A
#
# COMPACT_ATOMS: atom_id res chain seq x y z
N MET A 1 -9.23 14.00 9.95
CA MET A 1 -9.23 12.90 8.96
C MET A 1 -7.89 12.17 8.94
N PHE A 2 -6.78 12.76 8.48
CA PHE A 2 -5.47 12.09 8.39
C PHE A 2 -5.04 11.41 9.70
N ASN A 3 -5.26 12.04 10.84
CA ASN A 3 -4.87 11.53 12.15
C ASN A 3 -5.97 10.77 12.90
N THR A 4 -7.20 10.86 12.47
CA THR A 4 -8.36 10.41 13.27
C THR A 4 -9.30 9.46 12.55
N HIS A 5 -9.29 9.43 11.21
CA HIS A 5 -10.17 8.53 10.48
C HIS A 5 -9.69 7.09 10.62
N PRO A 6 -10.52 6.17 11.10
CA PRO A 6 -10.12 4.78 11.29
C PRO A 6 -9.89 4.08 9.94
N LEU A 7 -8.89 3.23 9.90
CA LEU A 7 -8.61 2.32 8.79
C LEU A 7 -8.90 0.89 9.25
N SER A 8 -9.62 0.13 8.45
CA SER A 8 -9.67 -1.31 8.63
C SER A 8 -8.42 -1.92 7.97
N ILE A 9 -7.46 -2.33 8.77
CA ILE A 9 -6.20 -2.89 8.29
C ILE A 9 -6.28 -4.42 8.37
N THR A 10 -6.45 -5.05 7.21
CA THR A 10 -6.45 -6.50 7.06
C THR A 10 -5.36 -6.93 6.09
N ASN A 11 -4.69 -8.03 6.38
CA ASN A 11 -3.71 -8.67 5.48
C ASN A 11 -2.60 -7.72 4.95
N VAL A 12 -2.17 -6.77 5.75
CA VAL A 12 -1.02 -5.91 5.42
C VAL A 12 0.24 -6.55 5.97
N ALA A 13 0.96 -7.26 5.10
CA ALA A 13 2.23 -7.89 5.46
C ALA A 13 3.24 -6.84 5.93
N GLY A 14 3.98 -7.15 6.97
CA GLY A 14 4.96 -6.26 7.60
C GLY A 14 4.36 -5.34 8.67
N LEU A 15 3.10 -4.93 8.58
CA LEU A 15 2.48 -4.15 9.64
C LEU A 15 2.18 -5.02 10.86
N ASN A 16 1.57 -6.18 10.64
CA ASN A 16 1.29 -7.14 11.72
C ASN A 16 2.59 -7.64 12.37
N ASP A 17 3.61 -7.93 11.55
CA ASP A 17 4.93 -8.36 12.04
C ASP A 17 5.62 -7.27 12.89
N ALA A 18 5.49 -6.01 12.46
CA ALA A 18 6.13 -4.88 13.16
C ALA A 18 5.43 -4.52 14.47
N LEU A 19 4.13 -4.79 14.59
CA LEU A 19 3.31 -4.43 15.75
C LEU A 19 3.03 -5.62 16.68
N GLY A 20 3.45 -6.83 16.28
CA GLY A 20 3.28 -8.04 17.08
C GLY A 20 1.84 -8.56 17.21
N ALA A 21 0.88 -7.92 16.56
CA ALA A 21 -0.53 -8.34 16.52
C ALA A 21 -1.25 -7.73 15.31
N PRO A 22 -2.34 -8.32 14.82
CA PRO A 22 -3.16 -7.72 13.79
C PRO A 22 -3.68 -6.35 14.24
N VAL A 23 -3.37 -5.31 13.50
CA VAL A 23 -3.95 -3.98 13.72
C VAL A 23 -5.27 -3.92 13.00
N ILE A 24 -6.36 -4.01 13.74
CA ILE A 24 -7.72 -3.99 13.19
C ILE A 24 -8.15 -2.55 12.89
N ASN A 25 -7.69 -1.59 13.69
CA ASN A 25 -8.01 -0.18 13.53
C ASN A 25 -6.73 0.67 13.64
N GLY A 26 -6.51 1.52 12.68
CA GLY A 26 -5.41 2.47 12.64
C GLY A 26 -5.84 3.78 11.99
N THR A 27 -4.91 4.66 11.78
CA THR A 27 -5.10 5.88 11.00
C THR A 27 -3.97 6.01 9.99
N CYS A 28 -4.03 6.99 9.09
CA CYS A 28 -2.93 7.26 8.14
C CYS A 28 -1.58 7.40 8.86
N THR A 29 -1.59 7.96 10.07
CA THR A 29 -0.39 8.12 10.91
C THR A 29 0.17 6.82 11.48
N THR A 30 -0.53 5.71 11.32
CA THR A 30 0.02 4.39 11.68
C THR A 30 1.23 4.04 10.78
N CYS A 31 1.20 4.48 9.52
CA CYS A 31 2.27 4.25 8.54
C CYS A 31 3.04 5.53 8.19
N HIS A 32 2.37 6.69 8.25
CA HIS A 32 2.95 8.01 7.98
C HIS A 32 2.89 8.85 9.25
N ASP A 33 4.05 9.29 9.75
CA ASP A 33 4.13 9.93 11.05
C ASP A 33 3.41 11.28 11.14
N ALA A 34 2.99 11.60 12.36
CA ALA A 34 2.68 12.92 12.87
C ALA A 34 3.58 13.14 14.12
N PRO A 35 4.02 14.36 14.42
CA PRO A 35 3.53 15.66 13.97
C PRO A 35 4.15 16.19 12.67
N ASN A 36 5.15 15.52 12.09
CA ASN A 36 5.85 16.00 10.91
C ASN A 36 5.07 15.76 9.59
N VAL A 37 3.85 15.32 9.69
CA VAL A 37 2.87 15.08 8.62
C VAL A 37 3.50 14.39 7.42
N GLY A 38 3.83 13.10 7.62
CA GLY A 38 4.40 12.27 6.56
C GLY A 38 5.84 12.61 6.17
N ASN A 39 6.59 13.40 6.96
CA ASN A 39 8.00 13.65 6.72
C ASN A 39 8.86 12.39 6.92
N HIS A 40 8.37 11.46 7.74
CA HIS A 40 8.92 10.12 7.88
C HIS A 40 7.84 9.08 7.57
N SER A 41 8.23 7.87 7.33
CA SER A 41 7.37 6.70 7.26
C SER A 41 7.93 5.60 8.14
N ARG A 42 7.14 4.58 8.42
CA ARG A 42 7.66 3.42 9.15
C ARG A 42 8.87 2.84 8.44
N PRO A 43 9.90 2.44 9.19
CA PRO A 43 11.11 1.85 8.61
C PRO A 43 10.86 0.44 8.04
N VAL A 44 9.75 -0.20 8.43
CA VAL A 44 9.39 -1.54 7.98
C VAL A 44 8.66 -1.47 6.65
N PRO A 45 9.14 -2.13 5.59
CA PRO A 45 8.43 -2.26 4.33
C PRO A 45 7.10 -3.00 4.50
N LEU A 46 6.07 -2.54 3.82
CA LEU A 46 4.71 -3.04 3.91
C LEU A 46 4.23 -3.51 2.55
N ASP A 47 3.44 -4.58 2.55
CA ASP A 47 2.66 -4.98 1.39
C ASP A 47 1.24 -4.44 1.53
N ILE A 48 0.96 -3.35 0.83
CA ILE A 48 -0.37 -2.73 0.80
C ILE A 48 -1.21 -3.20 -0.39
N GLY A 49 -0.66 -4.08 -1.24
CA GLY A 49 -1.35 -4.64 -2.40
C GLY A 49 -0.97 -4.01 -3.75
N THR A 50 -0.14 -2.95 -3.77
CA THR A 50 0.25 -2.27 -5.03
C THR A 50 1.15 -3.10 -5.93
N SER A 51 1.73 -4.19 -5.44
CA SER A 51 2.55 -5.13 -6.19
C SER A 51 1.78 -6.39 -6.60
N HIS A 52 0.51 -6.52 -6.22
CA HIS A 52 -0.29 -7.68 -6.55
C HIS A 52 -0.69 -7.68 -8.04
N ALA A 53 -0.70 -8.86 -8.63
CA ALA A 53 -1.19 -9.05 -9.99
C ALA A 53 -2.69 -9.36 -9.93
N GLY A 54 -3.51 -8.42 -10.36
CA GLY A 54 -4.97 -8.48 -10.19
C GLY A 54 -5.62 -9.77 -10.71
N SER A 55 -5.11 -10.36 -11.80
CA SER A 55 -5.62 -11.64 -12.34
C SER A 55 -5.34 -12.86 -11.43
N TYR A 56 -4.47 -12.73 -10.44
CA TYR A 56 -4.09 -13.80 -9.51
C TYR A 56 -4.38 -13.42 -8.05
N GLU A 57 -5.03 -12.29 -7.81
CA GLU A 57 -5.39 -11.82 -6.48
C GLU A 57 -6.76 -12.39 -6.08
N SER A 58 -6.89 -12.79 -4.83
CA SER A 58 -8.13 -13.32 -4.25
C SER A 58 -8.71 -12.43 -3.16
N ASP A 59 -7.93 -11.48 -2.62
CA ASP A 59 -8.43 -10.51 -1.65
C ASP A 59 -9.32 -9.48 -2.35
N ALA A 60 -10.61 -9.50 -2.05
CA ALA A 60 -11.59 -8.62 -2.67
C ALA A 60 -11.31 -7.12 -2.44
N HIS A 61 -10.69 -6.75 -1.32
CA HIS A 61 -10.36 -5.37 -1.03
C HIS A 61 -9.13 -4.91 -1.81
N VAL A 62 -8.16 -5.80 -2.03
CA VAL A 62 -7.03 -5.53 -2.91
C VAL A 62 -7.51 -5.39 -4.36
N LEU A 63 -8.38 -6.30 -4.83
CA LEU A 63 -8.96 -6.20 -6.17
C LEU A 63 -9.74 -4.91 -6.39
N ALA A 64 -10.59 -4.54 -5.44
CA ALA A 64 -11.34 -3.28 -5.49
C ALA A 64 -10.43 -2.05 -5.52
N ALA A 65 -9.35 -2.08 -4.75
CA ALA A 65 -8.36 -1.00 -4.71
C ALA A 65 -7.56 -0.90 -6.02
N LEU A 66 -7.10 -2.03 -6.56
CA LEU A 66 -6.40 -2.07 -7.84
C LEU A 66 -7.27 -1.57 -9.00
N GLY A 67 -8.58 -1.81 -8.93
CA GLY A 67 -9.55 -1.30 -9.90
C GLY A 67 -9.69 0.23 -9.93
N GLN A 68 -9.11 0.94 -8.96
CA GLN A 68 -9.10 2.42 -8.91
C GLN A 68 -7.85 3.03 -9.59
N LEU A 69 -6.94 2.19 -10.04
CA LEU A 69 -5.65 2.64 -10.58
C LEU A 69 -5.63 2.59 -12.10
N THR A 70 -4.99 3.58 -12.70
CA THR A 70 -4.58 3.53 -14.11
C THR A 70 -3.34 2.66 -14.22
N VAL A 71 -3.50 1.35 -14.08
CA VAL A 71 -2.38 0.42 -14.00
C VAL A 71 -1.67 0.35 -15.35
N PRO A 72 -0.37 0.66 -15.42
CA PRO A 72 0.41 0.31 -16.59
C PRO A 72 0.39 -1.22 -16.79
N ASP A 73 0.46 -1.68 -18.01
CA ASP A 73 0.57 -3.11 -18.34
C ASP A 73 1.94 -3.63 -17.87
N LEU A 74 1.97 -4.04 -16.58
CA LEU A 74 3.19 -4.49 -15.92
C LEU A 74 3.35 -6.00 -16.09
N PRO A 75 4.58 -6.48 -16.32
CA PRO A 75 4.84 -7.91 -16.36
C PRO A 75 4.48 -8.56 -15.03
N VAL A 76 3.89 -9.74 -15.09
CA VAL A 76 3.59 -10.56 -13.93
C VAL A 76 4.62 -11.66 -13.80
N TYR A 77 5.27 -11.71 -12.66
CA TYR A 77 6.25 -12.71 -12.30
C TYR A 77 5.63 -13.81 -11.46
N GLN A 78 5.86 -15.06 -11.82
CA GLN A 78 5.60 -16.21 -10.98
C GLN A 78 6.83 -16.48 -10.12
N VAL A 79 6.67 -16.45 -8.82
CA VAL A 79 7.74 -16.69 -7.84
C VAL A 79 7.43 -17.95 -7.07
N THR A 80 8.34 -18.94 -7.12
CA THR A 80 8.26 -20.16 -6.30
C THR A 80 9.14 -20.00 -5.08
N CYS A 81 8.57 -20.14 -3.90
CA CYS A 81 9.28 -20.07 -2.63
C CYS A 81 10.00 -21.38 -2.37
N THR A 82 11.33 -21.35 -2.30
CA THR A 82 12.15 -22.56 -2.14
C THR A 82 12.61 -22.82 -0.70
N GLY A 83 12.38 -21.85 0.20
CA GLY A 83 12.81 -21.97 1.59
C GLY A 83 11.96 -21.20 2.58
N GLY A 84 12.21 -21.43 3.87
CA GLY A 84 11.49 -20.80 4.97
C GLY A 84 10.05 -21.30 5.16
N PRO A 85 9.24 -20.59 5.94
CA PRO A 85 7.86 -21.01 6.28
C PRO A 85 6.91 -21.09 5.06
N LEU A 86 7.26 -20.46 3.95
CA LEU A 86 6.45 -20.44 2.72
C LEU A 86 6.99 -21.39 1.64
N ALA A 87 7.93 -22.28 1.96
CA ALA A 87 8.50 -23.22 1.02
C ALA A 87 7.41 -24.03 0.29
N GLY A 88 7.54 -24.13 -1.04
CA GLY A 88 6.57 -24.82 -1.91
C GLY A 88 5.39 -23.95 -2.36
N THR A 89 5.22 -22.74 -1.82
CA THR A 89 4.15 -21.85 -2.30
C THR A 89 4.55 -21.12 -3.59
N VAL A 90 3.56 -20.88 -4.45
CA VAL A 90 3.68 -20.06 -5.66
C VAL A 90 2.96 -18.74 -5.44
N ARG A 91 3.61 -17.65 -5.79
CA ARG A 91 3.07 -16.29 -5.68
C ARG A 91 3.21 -15.58 -7.03
N TYR A 92 2.26 -14.69 -7.33
CA TYR A 92 2.28 -13.87 -8.53
C TYR A 92 2.37 -12.40 -8.12
N THR A 93 3.28 -11.67 -8.74
CA THR A 93 3.52 -10.26 -8.39
C THR A 93 4.01 -9.50 -9.61
N SER A 94 3.64 -8.22 -9.70
CA SER A 94 4.22 -7.29 -10.68
C SER A 94 5.56 -6.71 -10.20
N ASP A 95 5.82 -6.74 -8.89
CA ASP A 95 7.07 -6.30 -8.28
C ASP A 95 7.39 -7.12 -7.04
N PRO A 96 8.49 -7.89 -7.04
CA PRO A 96 8.90 -8.65 -5.86
C PRO A 96 9.30 -7.77 -4.65
N GLY A 97 9.55 -6.47 -4.84
CA GLY A 97 9.86 -5.54 -3.77
C GLY A 97 11.09 -5.94 -2.95
N ARG A 98 10.98 -5.84 -1.63
CA ARG A 98 12.08 -6.18 -0.69
C ARG A 98 12.64 -7.60 -0.88
N ALA A 99 11.87 -8.54 -1.41
CA ALA A 99 12.35 -9.90 -1.62
C ALA A 99 13.58 -9.96 -2.54
N LEU A 100 13.71 -9.02 -3.49
CA LEU A 100 14.90 -8.91 -4.35
C LEU A 100 16.19 -8.61 -3.55
N ILE A 101 16.06 -7.99 -2.39
CA ILE A 101 17.18 -7.62 -1.52
C ILE A 101 17.42 -8.70 -0.46
N SER A 102 16.36 -9.19 0.16
CA SER A 102 16.44 -10.09 1.31
C SER A 102 16.55 -11.57 0.93
N GLY A 103 16.11 -11.93 -0.28
CA GLY A 103 15.98 -13.33 -0.73
C GLY A 103 14.86 -14.10 -0.01
N LYS A 104 14.00 -13.42 0.76
CA LYS A 104 12.97 -14.06 1.57
C LYS A 104 11.59 -13.93 0.91
N CYS A 105 10.91 -15.04 0.70
CA CYS A 105 9.54 -15.04 0.19
C CYS A 105 8.54 -14.26 1.06
N ALA A 106 8.76 -14.21 2.36
CA ALA A 106 7.95 -13.41 3.28
C ALA A 106 8.04 -11.89 3.02
N ASP A 107 9.03 -11.45 2.25
CA ASP A 107 9.24 -10.05 1.88
C ASP A 107 8.71 -9.70 0.47
N LEU A 108 8.05 -10.64 -0.22
CA LEU A 108 7.45 -10.38 -1.54
C LEU A 108 6.40 -9.27 -1.43
N GLY A 109 6.45 -8.34 -2.39
CA GLY A 109 5.52 -7.22 -2.48
C GLY A 109 5.67 -6.15 -1.40
N ARG A 110 6.61 -6.31 -0.46
CA ARG A 110 6.84 -5.32 0.58
C ARG A 110 7.63 -4.13 0.04
N ILE A 111 7.04 -2.96 0.10
CA ILE A 111 7.61 -1.69 -0.37
C ILE A 111 7.74 -0.73 0.81
N LYS A 112 8.83 0.03 0.84
CA LYS A 112 9.00 1.09 1.85
C LYS A 112 8.01 2.22 1.60
N GLY A 113 7.27 2.61 2.64
CA GLY A 113 6.39 3.77 2.58
C GLY A 113 7.16 5.04 2.23
N PRO A 114 6.64 5.89 1.33
CA PRO A 114 7.26 7.17 1.00
C PRO A 114 7.02 8.21 2.09
N ILE A 115 7.86 9.25 2.10
CA ILE A 115 7.53 10.52 2.74
C ILE A 115 6.46 11.23 1.90
N LEU A 116 5.58 12.00 2.57
CA LEU A 116 4.46 12.66 1.89
C LEU A 116 4.72 14.12 1.49
N ARG A 117 5.94 14.63 1.70
CA ARG A 117 6.28 16.00 1.35
C ARG A 117 6.42 16.19 -0.16
N GLY A 118 5.89 17.30 -0.67
CA GLY A 118 5.97 17.68 -2.06
C GLY A 118 5.16 16.78 -3.01
N LEU A 119 4.09 16.17 -2.54
CA LEU A 119 3.30 15.22 -3.33
C LEU A 119 2.73 15.84 -4.60
N ALA A 120 2.33 17.11 -4.58
CA ALA A 120 1.76 17.78 -5.75
C ALA A 120 2.65 17.73 -7.00
N ALA A 121 3.98 17.67 -6.80
CA ALA A 121 4.98 17.67 -7.88
C ALA A 121 5.51 16.25 -8.22
N ARG A 122 4.93 15.19 -7.65
CA ARG A 122 5.53 13.86 -7.70
C ARG A 122 4.66 12.80 -8.41
N ALA A 123 3.69 13.23 -9.20
CA ALA A 123 2.94 12.32 -10.05
C ALA A 123 3.86 11.69 -11.13
N PRO A 124 3.62 10.44 -11.55
CA PRO A 124 2.61 9.51 -11.05
C PRO A 124 3.00 8.89 -9.69
N TYR A 125 2.01 8.35 -8.98
CA TYR A 125 2.14 7.90 -7.60
C TYR A 125 2.29 6.37 -7.50
N PHE A 126 2.63 5.94 -6.30
CA PHE A 126 3.11 4.62 -5.93
C PHE A 126 4.51 4.33 -6.51
N HIS A 127 5.12 3.22 -6.09
CA HIS A 127 6.47 2.83 -6.50
C HIS A 127 6.56 2.48 -8.00
N ASN A 128 5.44 2.09 -8.59
CA ASN A 128 5.30 1.65 -9.98
C ASN A 128 4.58 2.67 -10.88
N GLY A 129 4.21 3.84 -10.35
CA GLY A 129 3.48 4.86 -11.11
C GLY A 129 2.02 4.50 -11.40
N ALA A 130 1.43 3.54 -10.70
CA ALA A 130 0.11 3.00 -11.00
C ALA A 130 -1.04 3.99 -10.83
N ALA A 131 -0.86 5.05 -10.04
CA ALA A 131 -1.86 6.09 -9.86
C ALA A 131 -1.40 7.39 -10.55
N ALA A 132 -2.16 7.89 -11.51
CA ALA A 132 -1.86 9.14 -12.21
C ALA A 132 -2.12 10.37 -11.34
N THR A 133 -3.07 10.27 -10.41
CA THR A 133 -3.54 11.40 -9.60
C THR A 133 -3.61 11.07 -8.11
N LEU A 134 -3.57 12.09 -7.25
CA LEU A 134 -3.83 11.93 -5.82
C LEU A 134 -5.28 11.46 -5.52
N THR A 135 -6.21 11.73 -6.42
CA THR A 135 -7.58 11.21 -6.30
C THR A 135 -7.59 9.69 -6.40
N GLU A 136 -6.87 9.12 -7.36
CA GLU A 136 -6.71 7.66 -7.47
C GLU A 136 -6.00 7.06 -6.26
N VAL A 137 -4.97 7.74 -5.74
CA VAL A 137 -4.29 7.30 -4.50
C VAL A 137 -5.27 7.24 -3.33
N VAL A 138 -6.06 8.29 -3.12
CA VAL A 138 -7.05 8.35 -2.02
C VAL A 138 -8.12 7.28 -2.22
N GLU A 139 -8.59 7.06 -3.44
CA GLU A 139 -9.59 6.03 -3.71
C GLU A 139 -9.04 4.62 -3.52
N PHE A 140 -7.78 4.37 -3.93
CA PHE A 140 -7.09 3.12 -3.63
C PHE A 140 -7.10 2.83 -2.13
N TYR A 141 -6.67 3.76 -1.30
CA TYR A 141 -6.65 3.59 0.16
C TYR A 141 -8.05 3.43 0.74
N ASN A 142 -9.04 4.19 0.21
CA ASN A 142 -10.44 4.09 0.63
C ASN A 142 -10.99 2.67 0.43
N GLN A 143 -10.74 2.06 -0.71
CA GLN A 143 -11.16 0.68 -1.01
C GLN A 143 -10.32 -0.35 -0.25
N ARG A 144 -9.00 -0.20 -0.26
CA ARG A 144 -8.08 -1.16 0.37
C ARG A 144 -8.30 -1.32 1.87
N PHE A 145 -8.58 -0.24 2.55
CA PHE A 145 -8.72 -0.20 4.01
C PHE A 145 -10.16 0.06 4.47
N GLN A 146 -11.13 -0.03 3.57
CA GLN A 146 -12.55 0.09 3.87
C GLN A 146 -12.88 1.36 4.69
N MET A 147 -12.30 2.49 4.28
CA MET A 147 -12.38 3.72 5.07
C MET A 147 -13.78 4.36 5.06
N GLY A 148 -14.58 4.10 4.03
CA GLY A 148 -15.92 4.65 3.89
C GLY A 148 -15.96 6.16 3.76
N LEU A 149 -14.93 6.77 3.14
CA LEU A 149 -14.86 8.22 2.97
C LEU A 149 -15.97 8.73 2.05
N THR A 150 -16.63 9.79 2.47
CA THR A 150 -17.54 10.56 1.63
C THR A 150 -16.77 11.29 0.52
N ASN A 151 -17.49 11.73 -0.52
CA ASN A 151 -16.84 12.48 -1.62
C ASN A 151 -16.18 13.78 -1.13
N GLN A 152 -16.79 14.45 -0.13
CA GLN A 152 -16.20 15.66 0.46
C GLN A 152 -14.91 15.34 1.22
N GLU A 153 -14.90 14.29 2.05
CA GLU A 153 -13.69 13.88 2.78
C GLU A 153 -12.56 13.47 1.85
N LYS A 154 -12.86 12.79 0.74
CA LYS A 154 -11.86 12.46 -0.29
C LYS A 154 -11.28 13.73 -0.91
N ALA A 155 -12.13 14.70 -1.25
CA ALA A 155 -11.68 15.97 -1.82
C ALA A 155 -10.80 16.76 -0.83
N ASP A 156 -11.20 16.83 0.43
CA ASP A 156 -10.47 17.51 1.49
C ASP A 156 -9.11 16.82 1.75
N LEU A 157 -9.07 15.49 1.73
CA LEU A 157 -7.83 14.74 1.88
C LEU A 157 -6.89 14.99 0.70
N VAL A 158 -7.39 15.00 -0.53
CA VAL A 158 -6.59 15.34 -1.72
C VAL A 158 -6.04 16.77 -1.63
N ALA A 159 -6.86 17.74 -1.20
CA ALA A 159 -6.42 19.12 -1.01
C ALA A 159 -5.31 19.23 0.05
N PHE A 160 -5.48 18.51 1.18
CA PHE A 160 -4.46 18.43 2.23
C PHE A 160 -3.15 17.83 1.70
N LEU A 161 -3.19 16.70 1.00
CA LEU A 161 -2.01 16.04 0.46
C LEU A 161 -1.27 16.90 -0.57
N LYS A 162 -1.99 17.74 -1.32
CA LYS A 162 -1.39 18.72 -2.23
C LYS A 162 -0.68 19.87 -1.51
N SER A 163 -1.01 20.12 -0.26
CA SER A 163 -0.40 21.20 0.54
C SER A 163 0.89 20.79 1.26
N LEU A 164 1.23 19.50 1.24
CA LEU A 164 2.43 18.95 1.86
C LEU A 164 3.65 19.10 0.94
#